data_48776ed743f50084ca7de3614be2dd18
#
_entry.id   48776ed743f50084ca7de3614be2dd18
#
_cell.length_a   1.000
_cell.length_b   1.000
_cell.length_c   1.000
_cell.angle_alpha   90.00
_cell.angle_beta   90.00
_cell.angle_gamma   90.00
#
_symmetry.space_group_name_H-M   'P 1'
#
loop_
_entity.id
_entity.type
_entity.pdbx_description
1 polymer ?
#
loop_
_entity_poly.entity_id
_entity_poly.type
_entity_poly.pdbx_seq_one_letter_code
_entity_poly.pdbx_strand_id
1 'polypeptide(L)'
;MAKEVAGLIKLQIKGGAANPSPPVGPALGSKGINIMEFCKAFNARTQDKAGKVLPVIITYYADKSFDFVVKTPPVAIQLLEVAKIKGGSAEPNRNKVASVTWEQVEAIAKEKMPDLNCFTVEAAMKMVAGTARSMGISVSGTFPANN
;
A
#
# COMPACT_ATOMS: atom_id res chain seq x y z
N MET A 1 30.56 0.14 -7.86
CA MET A 1 29.93 0.37 -9.17
C MET A 1 28.44 0.20 -9.09
N ALA A 2 27.71 1.07 -9.74
CA ALA A 2 26.25 0.94 -9.82
C ALA A 2 25.90 -0.27 -10.70
N LYS A 3 25.02 -1.12 -10.21
CA LYS A 3 24.51 -2.25 -10.98
C LYS A 3 23.49 -1.77 -12.01
N GLU A 4 23.47 -2.42 -13.15
CA GLU A 4 22.50 -2.10 -14.18
C GLU A 4 21.13 -2.63 -13.76
N VAL A 5 20.14 -1.74 -13.66
CA VAL A 5 18.78 -2.09 -13.28
C VAL A 5 18.08 -2.74 -14.49
N ALA A 6 17.68 -4.00 -14.34
CA ALA A 6 16.95 -4.70 -15.39
C ALA A 6 15.45 -4.35 -15.36
N GLY A 7 14.91 -4.03 -14.18
CA GLY A 7 13.52 -3.60 -14.09
C GLY A 7 13.02 -3.52 -12.66
N LEU A 8 11.73 -3.25 -12.53
CA LEU A 8 11.03 -3.14 -11.24
C LEU A 8 9.87 -4.12 -11.21
N ILE A 9 9.62 -4.68 -10.02
CA ILE A 9 8.45 -5.50 -9.75
C ILE A 9 7.70 -4.86 -8.58
N LYS A 10 6.40 -4.64 -8.74
CA LYS A 10 5.55 -4.06 -7.69
C LYS A 10 4.54 -5.09 -7.23
N LEU A 11 4.53 -5.37 -5.93
CA LEU A 11 3.65 -6.37 -5.33
C LEU A 11 3.02 -5.84 -4.06
N GLN A 12 1.90 -6.43 -3.66
CA GLN A 12 1.27 -6.21 -2.37
C GLN A 12 1.26 -7.55 -1.63
N ILE A 13 1.97 -7.62 -0.51
CA ILE A 13 2.19 -8.87 0.25
C ILE A 13 1.89 -8.61 1.72
N LYS A 14 1.25 -9.56 2.38
CA LYS A 14 1.03 -9.47 3.83
C LYS A 14 2.36 -9.53 4.57
N GLY A 15 2.54 -8.62 5.51
CA GLY A 15 3.74 -8.57 6.34
C GLY A 15 3.96 -9.88 7.10
N GLY A 16 5.19 -10.37 7.09
CA GLY A 16 5.58 -11.61 7.75
C GLY A 16 5.03 -12.88 7.11
N ALA A 17 4.31 -12.78 6.00
CA ALA A 17 3.63 -13.93 5.38
C ALA A 17 3.99 -14.13 3.90
N ALA A 18 5.12 -13.62 3.46
CA ALA A 18 5.58 -13.84 2.09
C ALA A 18 5.96 -15.32 1.89
N ASN A 19 5.49 -15.91 0.82
CA ASN A 19 5.78 -17.30 0.48
C ASN A 19 5.86 -17.47 -1.05
N PRO A 20 6.36 -18.61 -1.54
CA PRO A 20 6.52 -18.83 -2.99
C PRO A 20 5.22 -19.01 -3.77
N SER A 21 4.07 -19.03 -3.11
CA SER A 21 2.80 -19.16 -3.79
C SER A 21 2.40 -17.86 -4.51
N PRO A 22 1.44 -17.89 -5.45
CA PRO A 22 0.98 -16.66 -6.11
C PRO A 22 0.52 -15.62 -5.07
N PRO A 23 0.75 -14.31 -5.30
CA PRO A 23 1.32 -13.70 -6.52
C PRO A 23 2.86 -13.61 -6.54
N VAL A 24 3.54 -13.99 -5.46
CA VAL A 24 5.00 -13.77 -5.32
C VAL A 24 5.81 -14.68 -6.26
N GLY A 25 5.51 -15.97 -6.25
CA GLY A 25 6.24 -16.97 -7.03
C GLY A 25 6.33 -16.63 -8.52
N PRO A 26 5.19 -16.52 -9.22
CA PRO A 26 5.19 -16.23 -10.66
C PRO A 26 5.85 -14.88 -11.00
N ALA A 27 5.64 -13.85 -10.18
CA ALA A 27 6.21 -12.52 -10.42
C ALA A 27 7.73 -12.52 -10.36
N LEU A 28 8.30 -13.17 -9.35
CA LEU A 28 9.75 -13.24 -9.16
C LEU A 28 10.39 -14.30 -10.05
N GLY A 29 9.74 -15.44 -10.19
CA GLY A 29 10.25 -16.55 -11.02
C GLY A 29 10.42 -16.16 -12.47
N SER A 30 9.51 -15.38 -13.04
CA SER A 30 9.60 -14.90 -14.42
C SER A 30 10.81 -14.01 -14.67
N LYS A 31 11.36 -13.40 -13.62
CA LYS A 31 12.52 -12.51 -13.68
C LYS A 31 13.82 -13.18 -13.23
N GLY A 32 13.76 -14.43 -12.82
CA GLY A 32 14.93 -15.20 -12.39
C GLY A 32 15.47 -14.84 -11.01
N ILE A 33 14.65 -14.22 -10.18
CA ILE A 33 15.03 -13.84 -8.81
C ILE A 33 14.83 -15.02 -7.86
N ASN A 34 15.73 -15.16 -6.87
CA ASN A 34 15.59 -16.19 -5.85
C ASN A 34 14.41 -15.87 -4.93
N ILE A 35 13.31 -16.60 -5.11
CA ILE A 35 12.04 -16.37 -4.40
C ILE A 35 12.21 -16.60 -2.89
N MET A 36 12.92 -17.66 -2.49
CA MET A 36 13.09 -18.00 -1.08
C MET A 36 13.90 -16.94 -0.33
N GLU A 37 14.94 -16.43 -0.95
CA GLU A 37 15.77 -15.37 -0.37
C GLU A 37 14.96 -14.11 -0.16
N PHE A 38 14.16 -13.73 -1.15
CA PHE A 38 13.25 -12.59 -1.05
C PHE A 38 12.25 -12.77 0.09
N CYS A 39 11.60 -13.93 0.17
CA CYS A 39 10.61 -14.21 1.20
C CYS A 39 11.21 -14.13 2.60
N LYS A 40 12.40 -14.66 2.81
CA LYS A 40 13.10 -14.59 4.09
C LYS A 40 13.43 -13.15 4.47
N ALA A 41 13.98 -12.39 3.53
CA ALA A 41 14.36 -11.00 3.78
C ALA A 41 13.13 -10.12 4.05
N PHE A 42 12.06 -10.30 3.27
CA PHE A 42 10.81 -9.57 3.45
C PHE A 42 10.18 -9.88 4.81
N ASN A 43 10.07 -11.16 5.16
CA ASN A 43 9.48 -11.56 6.43
C ASN A 43 10.28 -11.00 7.61
N ALA A 44 11.62 -11.02 7.53
CA ALA A 44 12.47 -10.44 8.57
C ALA A 44 12.23 -8.93 8.76
N ARG A 45 12.02 -8.19 7.66
CA ARG A 45 11.79 -6.73 7.72
C ARG A 45 10.38 -6.36 8.14
N THR A 46 9.41 -7.25 7.99
CA THR A 46 7.99 -6.94 8.21
C THR A 46 7.39 -7.68 9.39
N GLN A 47 8.20 -8.27 10.27
CA GLN A 47 7.71 -8.99 11.45
C GLN A 47 6.85 -8.10 12.36
N ASP A 48 7.25 -6.84 12.53
CA ASP A 48 6.54 -5.85 13.34
C ASP A 48 5.22 -5.39 12.69
N LYS A 49 5.05 -5.68 11.40
CA LYS A 49 3.86 -5.29 10.63
C LYS A 49 3.09 -6.52 10.15
N ALA A 50 3.23 -7.63 10.86
CA ALA A 50 2.55 -8.88 10.50
C ALA A 50 1.03 -8.70 10.43
N GLY A 51 0.42 -9.28 9.42
CA GLY A 51 -1.02 -9.20 9.19
C GLY A 51 -1.50 -8.01 8.37
N LYS A 52 -0.65 -7.00 8.15
CA LYS A 52 -0.98 -5.86 7.29
C LYS A 52 -0.50 -6.12 5.86
N VAL A 53 -1.29 -5.72 4.87
CA VAL A 53 -0.85 -5.77 3.48
C VAL A 53 0.10 -4.61 3.23
N LEU A 54 1.28 -4.91 2.70
CA LEU A 54 2.32 -3.91 2.46
C LEU A 54 2.68 -3.89 0.98
N PRO A 55 2.72 -2.71 0.34
CA PRO A 55 3.24 -2.60 -1.02
C PRO A 55 4.76 -2.73 -0.99
N VAL A 56 5.30 -3.50 -1.91
CA VAL A 56 6.73 -3.73 -2.06
C VAL A 56 7.14 -3.39 -3.47
N ILE A 57 8.20 -2.61 -3.60
CA ILE A 57 8.82 -2.33 -4.89
C ILE A 57 10.16 -3.05 -4.90
N ILE A 58 10.30 -4.02 -5.79
CA ILE A 58 11.52 -4.83 -5.94
C ILE A 58 12.26 -4.35 -7.17
N THR A 59 13.50 -3.91 -6.98
CA THR A 59 14.39 -3.56 -8.08
C THR A 59 15.29 -4.76 -8.35
N TYR A 60 15.24 -5.31 -9.56
CA TYR A 60 16.11 -6.41 -9.93
C TYR A 60 17.15 -5.97 -10.95
N TYR A 61 18.31 -6.60 -10.90
CA TYR A 61 19.47 -6.23 -11.69
C TYR A 61 19.84 -7.31 -12.70
N ALA A 62 20.67 -6.95 -13.67
CA ALA A 62 21.08 -7.88 -14.73
C ALA A 62 21.82 -9.12 -14.21
N ASP A 63 22.48 -9.01 -13.04
CA ASP A 63 23.20 -10.11 -12.38
C ASP A 63 22.29 -11.01 -11.52
N LYS A 64 20.96 -10.84 -11.61
CA LYS A 64 19.95 -11.56 -10.83
C LYS A 64 19.90 -11.21 -9.35
N SER A 65 20.63 -10.20 -8.92
CA SER A 65 20.49 -9.65 -7.58
C SER A 65 19.25 -8.76 -7.53
N PHE A 66 18.80 -8.46 -6.32
CA PHE A 66 17.63 -7.61 -6.12
C PHE A 66 17.75 -6.78 -4.85
N ASP A 67 17.08 -5.64 -4.85
CA ASP A 67 16.82 -4.84 -3.66
C ASP A 67 15.31 -4.59 -3.59
N PHE A 68 14.80 -4.34 -2.40
CA PHE A 68 13.38 -4.04 -2.25
C PHE A 68 13.13 -2.97 -1.20
N VAL A 69 12.06 -2.24 -1.39
CA VAL A 69 11.59 -1.20 -0.47
C VAL A 69 10.16 -1.56 -0.06
N VAL A 70 9.93 -1.62 1.25
CA VAL A 70 8.60 -1.84 1.81
C VAL A 70 8.00 -0.49 2.15
N LYS A 71 6.82 -0.22 1.62
CA LYS A 71 6.10 1.04 1.86
C LYS A 71 5.03 0.85 2.92
N THR A 72 4.40 1.95 3.34
CA THR A 72 3.30 1.91 4.31
C THR A 72 2.07 1.22 3.68
N PRO A 73 1.15 0.66 4.50
CA PRO A 73 -0.03 -0.02 3.97
C PRO A 73 -0.82 0.85 2.99
N PRO A 74 -1.43 0.24 1.94
CA PRO A 74 -2.21 1.01 0.97
C PRO A 74 -3.39 1.73 1.63
N VAL A 75 -3.65 2.95 1.18
CA VAL A 75 -4.76 3.77 1.69
C VAL A 75 -6.09 3.05 1.54
N ALA A 76 -6.30 2.37 0.42
CA ALA A 76 -7.54 1.63 0.17
C ALA A 76 -7.81 0.59 1.25
N ILE A 77 -6.81 -0.17 1.65
CA ILE A 77 -6.95 -1.21 2.68
C ILE A 77 -7.19 -0.59 4.05
N GLN A 78 -6.48 0.51 4.37
CA GLN A 78 -6.69 1.23 5.62
C GLN A 78 -8.13 1.78 5.72
N LEU A 79 -8.66 2.30 4.61
CA LEU A 79 -10.05 2.78 4.54
C LEU A 79 -11.05 1.65 4.77
N LEU A 80 -10.81 0.48 4.19
CA LEU A 80 -11.67 -0.69 4.40
C LEU A 80 -11.68 -1.12 5.87
N GLU A 81 -10.53 -1.14 6.52
CA GLU A 81 -10.41 -1.48 7.94
C GLU A 81 -11.16 -0.48 8.82
N VAL A 82 -10.96 0.81 8.58
CA VAL A 82 -11.61 1.88 9.35
C VAL A 82 -13.13 1.87 9.14
N ALA A 83 -13.57 1.65 7.91
CA ALA A 83 -14.98 1.58 7.58
C ALA A 83 -15.64 0.24 7.96
N LYS A 84 -14.82 -0.75 8.34
CA LYS A 84 -15.27 -2.10 8.72
C LYS A 84 -16.03 -2.83 7.62
N ILE A 85 -15.59 -2.68 6.38
CA ILE A 85 -16.16 -3.35 5.21
C ILE A 85 -15.11 -4.24 4.55
N LYS A 86 -15.58 -5.25 3.82
CA LYS A 86 -14.69 -6.21 3.16
C LYS A 86 -14.15 -5.72 1.82
N GLY A 87 -14.89 -4.88 1.14
CA GLY A 87 -14.51 -4.36 -0.16
C GLY A 87 -15.23 -3.07 -0.50
N GLY A 88 -14.68 -2.34 -1.46
CA GLY A 88 -15.29 -1.11 -1.95
C GLY A 88 -16.48 -1.37 -2.87
N SER A 89 -17.12 -0.29 -3.31
CA SER A 89 -18.26 -0.34 -4.21
C SER A 89 -17.82 -0.71 -5.64
N ALA A 90 -18.64 -1.53 -6.30
CA ALA A 90 -18.47 -1.79 -7.73
C ALA A 90 -18.89 -0.59 -8.58
N GLU A 91 -19.78 0.26 -8.05
CA GLU A 91 -20.27 1.48 -8.70
C GLU A 91 -20.10 2.67 -7.75
N PRO A 92 -18.85 3.14 -7.49
CA PRO A 92 -18.59 4.09 -6.40
C PRO A 92 -19.25 5.47 -6.60
N ASN A 93 -19.55 5.87 -7.82
CA ASN A 93 -20.23 7.12 -8.11
C ASN A 93 -21.73 7.07 -7.85
N ARG A 94 -22.31 5.87 -7.80
CA ARG A 94 -23.76 5.65 -7.60
C ARG A 94 -24.07 5.06 -6.25
N ASN A 95 -23.32 4.03 -5.85
CA ASN A 95 -23.56 3.28 -4.61
C ASN A 95 -22.44 3.56 -3.61
N LYS A 96 -22.77 4.27 -2.54
CA LYS A 96 -21.87 4.48 -1.41
C LYS A 96 -22.08 3.34 -0.41
N VAL A 97 -21.00 2.65 -0.03
CA VAL A 97 -21.07 1.45 0.83
C VAL A 97 -20.72 1.74 2.28
N ALA A 98 -20.07 2.85 2.56
CA ALA A 98 -19.65 3.22 3.92
C ALA A 98 -19.37 4.70 4.00
N SER A 99 -19.11 5.18 5.21
CA SER A 99 -18.63 6.54 5.44
C SER A 99 -17.55 6.54 6.52
N VAL A 100 -16.63 7.48 6.41
CA VAL A 100 -15.57 7.72 7.40
C VAL A 100 -15.58 9.19 7.79
N THR A 101 -14.99 9.50 8.93
CA THR A 101 -14.89 10.90 9.39
C THR A 101 -13.55 11.51 8.94
N TRP A 102 -13.48 12.85 8.93
CA TRP A 102 -12.23 13.54 8.63
C TRP A 102 -11.12 13.23 9.63
N GLU A 103 -11.46 12.93 10.90
CA GLU A 103 -10.49 12.50 11.89
C GLU A 103 -9.82 11.19 11.51
N GLN A 104 -10.61 10.23 11.03
CA GLN A 104 -10.10 8.95 10.53
C GLN A 104 -9.23 9.14 9.29
N VAL A 105 -9.64 10.01 8.38
CA VAL A 105 -8.86 10.37 7.19
C VAL A 105 -7.54 11.00 7.59
N GLU A 106 -7.55 11.89 8.58
CA GLU A 106 -6.33 12.53 9.10
C GLU A 106 -5.35 11.50 9.66
N ALA A 107 -5.83 10.53 10.44
CA ALA A 107 -4.99 9.47 10.99
C ALA A 107 -4.31 8.66 9.88
N ILE A 108 -5.06 8.27 8.86
CA ILE A 108 -4.53 7.55 7.69
C ILE A 108 -3.50 8.41 6.95
N ALA A 109 -3.81 9.69 6.75
CA ALA A 109 -2.94 10.62 6.05
C ALA A 109 -1.60 10.78 6.76
N LYS A 110 -1.61 10.93 8.08
CA LYS A 110 -0.39 11.06 8.88
C LYS A 110 0.48 9.81 8.79
N GLU A 111 -0.12 8.63 8.85
CA GLU A 111 0.62 7.37 8.72
C GLU A 111 1.24 7.23 7.32
N LYS A 112 0.56 7.73 6.29
CA LYS A 112 0.97 7.60 4.90
C LYS A 112 1.92 8.73 4.43
N MET A 113 2.09 9.80 5.21
CA MET A 113 2.90 10.97 4.81
C MET A 113 4.26 10.62 4.20
N PRO A 114 5.05 9.66 4.73
CA PRO A 114 6.35 9.34 4.15
C PRO A 114 6.29 8.88 2.69
N ASP A 115 5.16 8.33 2.25
CA ASP A 115 5.01 7.79 0.89
C ASP A 115 4.22 8.73 -0.03
N LEU A 116 3.64 9.80 0.50
CA LEU A 116 2.82 10.72 -0.28
C LEU A 116 3.63 11.87 -0.86
N ASN A 117 3.22 12.32 -2.03
CA ASN A 117 3.81 13.46 -2.72
C ASN A 117 3.10 14.76 -2.33
N CYS A 118 3.14 15.07 -1.04
CA CYS A 118 2.50 16.28 -0.48
C CYS A 118 3.36 16.80 0.67
N PHE A 119 3.20 18.08 0.98
CA PHE A 119 3.99 18.75 2.03
C PHE A 119 3.20 18.98 3.32
N THR A 120 1.88 18.92 3.25
CA THR A 120 1.02 19.20 4.41
C THR A 120 0.06 18.05 4.67
N VAL A 121 -0.38 17.93 5.93
CA VAL A 121 -1.36 16.91 6.31
C VAL A 121 -2.70 17.16 5.61
N GLU A 122 -3.09 18.42 5.43
CA GLU A 122 -4.32 18.78 4.74
C GLU A 122 -4.33 18.29 3.29
N ALA A 123 -3.21 18.44 2.58
CA ALA A 123 -3.06 17.92 1.22
C ALA A 123 -3.15 16.39 1.21
N ALA A 124 -2.52 15.74 2.20
CA ALA A 124 -2.59 14.29 2.34
C ALA A 124 -4.03 13.81 2.61
N MET A 125 -4.77 14.54 3.45
CA MET A 125 -6.18 14.23 3.73
C MET A 125 -7.03 14.31 2.48
N LYS A 126 -6.79 15.28 1.62
CA LYS A 126 -7.49 15.40 0.33
C LYS A 126 -7.19 14.22 -0.58
N MET A 127 -5.94 13.76 -0.61
CA MET A 127 -5.54 12.58 -1.39
C MET A 127 -6.26 11.32 -0.88
N VAL A 128 -6.31 11.13 0.45
CA VAL A 128 -7.01 10.00 1.06
C VAL A 128 -8.52 10.07 0.79
N ALA A 129 -9.11 11.25 0.91
CA ALA A 129 -10.52 11.46 0.62
C ALA A 129 -10.86 11.15 -0.85
N GLY A 130 -9.98 11.51 -1.79
CA GLY A 130 -10.14 11.15 -3.19
C GLY A 130 -10.14 9.65 -3.42
N THR A 131 -9.25 8.92 -2.73
CA THR A 131 -9.21 7.46 -2.77
C THR A 131 -10.50 6.87 -2.20
N ALA A 132 -10.99 7.40 -1.09
CA ALA A 132 -12.24 6.97 -0.48
C ALA A 132 -13.42 7.16 -1.45
N ARG A 133 -13.47 8.31 -2.10
CA ARG A 133 -14.50 8.59 -3.11
C ARG A 133 -14.48 7.55 -4.24
N SER A 134 -13.30 7.19 -4.71
CA SER A 134 -13.15 6.19 -5.77
C SER A 134 -13.57 4.79 -5.33
N MET A 135 -13.64 4.53 -4.03
CA MET A 135 -14.06 3.25 -3.45
C MET A 135 -15.54 3.22 -3.07
N GLY A 136 -16.26 4.33 -3.20
CA GLY A 136 -17.64 4.44 -2.75
C GLY A 136 -17.77 4.68 -1.25
N ILE A 137 -16.74 5.23 -0.63
CA ILE A 137 -16.74 5.61 0.79
C ILE A 137 -16.87 7.13 0.87
N SER A 138 -17.91 7.61 1.58
CA SER A 138 -18.11 9.03 1.80
C SER A 138 -17.31 9.50 3.00
N VAL A 139 -16.83 10.74 2.95
CA VAL A 139 -16.19 11.37 4.12
C VAL A 139 -17.20 12.31 4.74
N SER A 140 -17.58 12.03 5.98
CA SER A 140 -18.58 12.82 6.70
C SER A 140 -17.96 14.00 7.42
N GLY A 141 -18.69 15.10 7.52
CA GLY A 141 -18.26 16.31 8.18
C GLY A 141 -17.65 17.33 7.23
N THR A 142 -17.18 18.42 7.78
CA THR A 142 -16.55 19.51 7.03
C THR A 142 -15.03 19.33 7.05
N PHE A 143 -14.39 19.55 5.91
CA PHE A 143 -12.94 19.52 5.83
C PHE A 143 -12.35 20.54 6.80
N PRO A 144 -11.42 20.15 7.71
CA PRO A 144 -10.79 21.10 8.62
C PRO A 144 -9.81 21.98 7.86
N ALA A 145 -10.32 23.08 7.34
CA ALA A 145 -9.48 24.06 6.66
C ALA A 145 -8.62 24.78 7.68
N ASN A 146 -7.35 24.93 7.38
CA ASN A 146 -6.50 25.79 8.18
C ASN A 146 -6.93 27.24 8.01
N ASN A 147 -7.25 27.83 9.12
CA ASN A 147 -7.49 29.25 9.21
C ASN A 147 -6.15 30.02 9.25
#